data_44da4ba90f3c370810f3108c753b01e4
#
_entry.id   44da4ba90f3c370810f3108c753b01e4
#
_cell.length_a   1.000
_cell.length_b   1.000
_cell.length_c   1.000
_cell.angle_alpha   90.00
_cell.angle_beta   90.00
_cell.angle_gamma   90.00
#
_symmetry.space_group_name_H-M   'P 1'
#
loop_
_entity.id
_entity.type
_entity.pdbx_description
1 polymer ?
#
loop_
_entity_poly.entity_id
_entity_poly.type
_entity_poly.pdbx_seq_one_letter_code
_entity_poly.pdbx_strand_id
1 'polypeptide(L)'
;MKTKLLIICLLFAPLLSWGVDMISPINFNPTPANKNKVISFIKYNVKETYSEIGMDSESMLRMMEEEELRCFKELTRAQDINLLKRVKRQYCSIGMCTYSTILMMYNEEVKASRKNLEW
;
A
#
# COMPACT_ATOMS: atom_id res chain seq x y z
N MET A 1 27.37 13.82 32.23
CA MET A 1 26.07 13.19 32.53
C MET A 1 24.97 13.58 31.59
N LYS A 2 24.95 14.82 31.07
CA LYS A 2 23.94 15.29 30.09
C LYS A 2 24.09 14.65 28.71
N THR A 3 25.28 14.18 28.36
CA THR A 3 25.56 13.54 27.05
C THR A 3 24.99 12.14 26.91
N LYS A 4 24.71 11.42 27.99
CA LYS A 4 24.15 10.07 27.94
C LYS A 4 22.65 10.05 27.60
N LEU A 5 21.93 11.10 27.95
CA LEU A 5 20.51 11.25 27.63
C LEU A 5 20.27 11.55 26.12
N LEU A 6 21.18 12.31 25.52
CA LEU A 6 21.13 12.62 24.08
C LEU A 6 21.38 11.40 23.21
N ILE A 7 22.22 10.47 23.64
CA ILE A 7 22.54 9.23 22.92
C ILE A 7 21.33 8.28 22.92
N ILE A 8 20.55 8.25 23.99
CA ILE A 8 19.34 7.42 24.08
C ILE A 8 18.25 7.90 23.14
N CYS A 9 18.08 9.22 22.99
CA CYS A 9 17.12 9.78 22.05
C CYS A 9 17.48 9.49 20.59
N LEU A 10 18.76 9.45 20.25
CA LEU A 10 19.24 9.12 18.90
C LEU A 10 19.06 7.65 18.54
N LEU A 11 19.03 6.75 19.52
CA LEU A 11 18.81 5.32 19.30
C LEU A 11 17.36 4.97 19.00
N PHE A 12 16.41 5.81 19.38
CA PHE A 12 14.99 5.59 19.08
C PHE A 12 14.59 6.06 17.69
N ALA A 13 15.25 7.06 17.12
CA ALA A 13 14.92 7.61 15.81
C ALA A 13 15.02 6.58 14.67
N PRO A 14 16.06 5.70 14.60
CA PRO A 14 16.14 4.68 13.55
C PRO A 14 15.11 3.56 13.65
N LEU A 15 14.57 3.31 14.85
CA LEU A 15 13.60 2.22 15.06
C LEU A 15 12.20 2.54 14.52
N LEU A 16 11.91 3.81 14.26
CA LEU A 16 10.62 4.26 13.72
C LEU A 16 10.53 4.16 12.20
N SER A 17 11.66 3.88 11.53
CA SER A 17 11.72 3.82 10.07
C SER A 17 11.73 2.39 9.50
N TRP A 18 11.36 1.41 10.29
CA TRP A 18 11.38 -0.01 9.89
C TRP A 18 10.05 -0.44 9.27
N GLY A 19 9.59 0.27 8.26
CA GLY A 19 8.46 -0.14 7.44
C GLY A 19 8.92 -0.37 6.01
N VAL A 20 8.41 -1.41 5.35
CA VAL A 20 8.54 -1.53 3.91
C VAL A 20 7.50 -0.59 3.31
N ASP A 21 7.95 0.47 2.68
CA ASP A 21 7.07 1.46 2.09
C ASP A 21 6.36 0.89 0.86
N MET A 22 5.07 1.22 0.73
CA MET A 22 4.30 0.88 -0.45
C MET A 22 4.93 1.51 -1.69
N ILE A 23 5.09 0.71 -2.73
CA ILE A 23 5.56 1.22 -4.03
C ILE A 23 4.38 1.93 -4.72
N SER A 24 4.59 3.18 -5.11
CA SER A 24 3.55 3.97 -5.74
C SER A 24 3.24 3.47 -7.17
N PRO A 25 1.95 3.28 -7.50
CA PRO A 25 1.56 3.00 -8.88
C PRO A 25 1.58 4.24 -9.78
N ILE A 26 1.69 5.44 -9.20
CA ILE A 26 1.66 6.70 -9.94
C ILE A 26 3.00 6.90 -10.64
N ASN A 27 2.95 7.13 -11.96
CA ASN A 27 4.14 7.28 -12.81
C ASN A 27 5.13 6.11 -12.68
N PHE A 28 4.60 4.90 -12.49
CA PHE A 28 5.42 3.71 -12.33
C PHE A 28 6.17 3.38 -13.62
N ASN A 29 7.49 3.23 -13.51
CA ASN A 29 8.33 2.80 -14.62
C ASN A 29 8.58 1.29 -14.50
N PRO A 30 8.06 0.45 -15.43
CA PRO A 30 8.07 -1.01 -15.31
C PRO A 30 9.43 -1.63 -15.69
N THR A 31 10.51 -1.16 -15.11
CA THR A 31 11.82 -1.82 -15.25
C THR A 31 11.83 -3.14 -14.48
N PRO A 32 12.70 -4.11 -14.84
CA PRO A 32 12.82 -5.34 -14.06
C PRO A 32 13.10 -5.11 -12.58
N ALA A 33 13.95 -4.14 -12.25
CA ALA A 33 14.27 -3.79 -10.86
C ALA A 33 13.03 -3.25 -10.12
N ASN A 34 12.26 -2.37 -10.75
CA ASN A 34 11.06 -1.79 -10.15
C ASN A 34 9.94 -2.83 -10.00
N LYS A 35 9.77 -3.72 -10.97
CA LYS A 35 8.82 -4.83 -10.87
C LYS A 35 9.15 -5.74 -9.69
N ASN A 36 10.44 -6.04 -9.49
CA ASN A 36 10.88 -6.86 -8.36
C ASN A 36 10.60 -6.18 -7.02
N LYS A 37 10.74 -4.87 -6.93
CA LYS A 37 10.39 -4.11 -5.72
C LYS A 37 8.91 -4.23 -5.39
N VAL A 38 8.04 -4.13 -6.39
CA VAL A 38 6.60 -4.30 -6.22
C VAL A 38 6.27 -5.70 -5.71
N ILE A 39 6.84 -6.73 -6.34
CA ILE A 39 6.63 -8.12 -5.95
C ILE A 39 7.10 -8.36 -4.51
N SER A 40 8.28 -7.86 -4.15
CA SER A 40 8.81 -8.01 -2.79
C SER A 40 7.93 -7.32 -1.76
N PHE A 41 7.45 -6.13 -2.06
CA PHE A 41 6.52 -5.42 -1.18
C PHE A 41 5.21 -6.20 -1.01
N ILE A 42 4.63 -6.68 -2.10
CA ILE A 42 3.37 -7.44 -2.06
C ILE A 42 3.52 -8.70 -1.22
N LYS A 43 4.58 -9.47 -1.43
CA LYS A 43 4.84 -10.71 -0.66
C LYS A 43 4.97 -10.43 0.82
N TYR A 44 5.72 -9.40 1.17
CA TYR A 44 5.89 -9.01 2.56
C TYR A 44 4.57 -8.59 3.19
N ASN A 45 3.85 -7.69 2.53
CA ASN A 45 2.61 -7.12 3.05
C ASN A 45 1.50 -8.17 3.20
N VAL A 46 1.36 -9.06 2.22
CA VAL A 46 0.38 -10.14 2.26
C VAL A 46 0.70 -11.10 3.41
N LYS A 47 1.96 -11.49 3.57
CA LYS A 47 2.37 -12.38 4.66
C LYS A 47 2.08 -11.77 6.02
N GLU A 48 2.45 -10.51 6.23
CA GLU A 48 2.20 -9.82 7.50
C GLU A 48 0.69 -9.74 7.80
N THR A 49 -0.10 -9.34 6.82
CA THR A 49 -1.54 -9.14 7.00
C THR A 49 -2.27 -10.44 7.32
N TYR A 50 -1.99 -11.50 6.58
CA TYR A 50 -2.75 -12.75 6.70
C TYR A 50 -2.22 -13.69 7.77
N SER A 51 -0.93 -13.61 8.12
CA SER A 51 -0.37 -14.36 9.24
C SER A 51 -0.99 -13.94 10.57
N GLU A 52 -1.27 -12.66 10.74
CA GLU A 52 -1.89 -12.13 11.98
C GLU A 52 -3.26 -12.72 12.26
N ILE A 53 -4.01 -13.10 11.23
CA ILE A 53 -5.35 -13.68 11.36
C ILE A 53 -5.37 -15.18 11.10
N GLY A 54 -4.21 -15.84 11.04
CA GLY A 54 -4.12 -17.30 10.87
C GLY A 54 -4.48 -17.80 9.47
N MET A 55 -4.49 -16.94 8.46
CA MET A 55 -4.84 -17.29 7.07
C MET A 55 -3.60 -17.28 6.18
N ASP A 56 -2.56 -17.98 6.60
CA ASP A 56 -1.25 -17.93 5.95
C ASP A 56 -0.83 -19.24 5.28
N SER A 57 -1.78 -20.04 4.83
CA SER A 57 -1.47 -21.19 3.98
C SER A 57 -0.84 -20.75 2.67
N GLU A 58 0.00 -21.58 2.07
CA GLU A 58 0.68 -21.26 0.81
C GLU A 58 -0.31 -20.88 -0.29
N SER A 59 -1.42 -21.62 -0.42
CA SER A 59 -2.42 -21.31 -1.44
C SER A 59 -3.12 -19.98 -1.19
N MET A 60 -3.40 -19.64 0.06
CA MET A 60 -4.02 -18.37 0.42
C MET A 60 -3.08 -17.20 0.13
N LEU A 61 -1.82 -17.34 0.54
CA LEU A 61 -0.82 -16.29 0.31
C LEU A 61 -0.61 -16.04 -1.19
N ARG A 62 -0.51 -17.11 -1.99
CA ARG A 62 -0.35 -16.96 -3.45
C ARG A 62 -1.56 -16.28 -4.09
N MET A 63 -2.75 -16.64 -3.68
CA MET A 63 -3.98 -16.03 -4.20
C MET A 63 -4.04 -14.53 -3.88
N MET A 64 -3.70 -14.15 -2.65
CA MET A 64 -3.71 -12.75 -2.24
C MET A 64 -2.60 -11.95 -2.92
N GLU A 65 -1.43 -12.54 -3.10
CA GLU A 65 -0.33 -11.90 -3.85
C GLU A 65 -0.72 -11.60 -5.30
N GLU A 66 -1.36 -12.56 -5.96
CA GLU A 66 -1.83 -12.38 -7.34
C GLU A 66 -2.89 -11.27 -7.44
N GLU A 67 -3.82 -11.22 -6.49
CA GLU A 67 -4.85 -10.20 -6.45
C GLU A 67 -4.25 -8.80 -6.22
N GLU A 68 -3.31 -8.67 -5.29
CA GLU A 68 -2.62 -7.41 -5.04
C GLU A 68 -1.84 -6.93 -6.26
N LEU A 69 -1.17 -7.85 -6.96
CA LEU A 69 -0.44 -7.50 -8.18
C LEU A 69 -1.40 -7.04 -9.29
N ARG A 70 -2.53 -7.70 -9.43
CA ARG A 70 -3.57 -7.30 -10.39
C ARG A 70 -4.05 -5.89 -10.09
N CYS A 71 -4.34 -5.60 -8.84
CA CYS A 71 -4.79 -4.27 -8.41
C CYS A 71 -3.72 -3.21 -8.65
N PHE A 72 -2.46 -3.51 -8.37
CA PHE A 72 -1.35 -2.60 -8.65
C PHE A 72 -1.30 -2.24 -10.14
N LYS A 73 -1.37 -3.23 -11.00
CA LYS A 73 -1.35 -3.01 -12.46
C LYS A 73 -2.51 -2.13 -12.93
N GLU A 74 -3.71 -2.33 -12.39
CA GLU A 74 -4.84 -1.47 -12.70
C GLU A 74 -4.62 -0.03 -12.20
N LEU A 75 -4.07 0.13 -11.01
CA LEU A 75 -3.78 1.45 -10.45
C LEU A 75 -2.76 2.24 -11.28
N THR A 76 -1.84 1.56 -11.98
CA THR A 76 -0.90 2.25 -12.88
C THR A 76 -1.62 2.89 -14.07
N ARG A 77 -2.85 2.49 -14.36
CA ARG A 77 -3.67 3.02 -15.45
C ARG A 77 -4.69 4.06 -14.99
N ALA A 78 -4.70 4.42 -13.71
CA ALA A 78 -5.62 5.40 -13.17
C ALA A 78 -5.47 6.75 -13.88
N GLN A 79 -6.60 7.33 -14.30
CA GLN A 79 -6.59 8.59 -15.05
C GLN A 79 -6.62 9.81 -14.14
N ASP A 80 -7.35 9.73 -13.03
CA ASP A 80 -7.43 10.82 -12.07
C ASP A 80 -6.35 10.67 -10.99
N ILE A 81 -5.19 11.19 -11.29
CA ILE A 81 -4.00 11.07 -10.43
C ILE A 81 -4.20 11.78 -9.08
N ASN A 82 -4.86 12.94 -9.09
CA ASN A 82 -5.11 13.70 -7.86
C ASN A 82 -6.05 12.93 -6.93
N LEU A 83 -7.08 12.33 -7.48
CA LEU A 83 -7.99 11.48 -6.72
C LEU A 83 -7.25 10.26 -6.15
N LEU A 84 -6.42 9.61 -6.96
CA LEU A 84 -5.65 8.45 -6.52
C LEU A 84 -4.71 8.81 -5.36
N LYS A 85 -4.03 9.95 -5.45
CA LYS A 85 -3.17 10.44 -4.36
C LYS A 85 -3.95 10.66 -3.06
N ARG A 86 -5.15 11.24 -3.17
CA ARG A 86 -6.01 11.50 -2.02
C ARG A 86 -6.48 10.21 -1.38
N VAL A 87 -6.96 9.26 -2.17
CA VAL A 87 -7.41 7.94 -1.70
C VAL A 87 -6.27 7.19 -1.03
N LYS A 88 -5.12 7.14 -1.67
CA LYS A 88 -3.93 6.48 -1.11
C LYS A 88 -3.57 7.07 0.26
N ARG A 89 -3.50 8.38 0.36
CA ARG A 89 -3.17 9.06 1.62
C ARG A 89 -4.18 8.76 2.70
N GLN A 90 -5.47 8.82 2.37
CA GLN A 90 -6.55 8.60 3.33
C GLN A 90 -6.51 7.18 3.92
N TYR A 91 -6.38 6.17 3.08
CA TYR A 91 -6.43 4.77 3.55
C TYR A 91 -5.11 4.28 4.12
N CYS A 92 -3.98 4.75 3.61
CA CYS A 92 -2.69 4.42 4.21
C CYS A 92 -2.53 5.04 5.60
N SER A 93 -3.11 6.21 5.85
CA SER A 93 -3.04 6.86 7.16
C SER A 93 -3.77 6.10 8.26
N ILE A 94 -4.74 5.25 7.92
CA ILE A 94 -5.50 4.44 8.89
C ILE A 94 -5.10 2.96 8.85
N GLY A 95 -3.97 2.63 8.25
CA GLY A 95 -3.45 1.26 8.23
C GLY A 95 -4.09 0.34 7.20
N MET A 96 -4.86 0.86 6.26
CA MET A 96 -5.50 0.09 5.18
C MET A 96 -4.76 0.29 3.85
N CYS A 97 -3.45 0.17 3.89
CA CYS A 97 -2.58 0.50 2.77
C CYS A 97 -2.28 -0.75 1.92
N THR A 98 -3.30 -1.25 1.23
CA THR A 98 -3.17 -2.34 0.25
C THR A 98 -3.62 -1.86 -1.12
N TYR A 99 -3.10 -2.46 -2.17
CA TYR A 99 -3.49 -2.08 -3.54
C TYR A 99 -4.95 -2.40 -3.81
N SER A 100 -5.47 -3.50 -3.26
CA SER A 100 -6.87 -3.88 -3.40
C SER A 100 -7.80 -2.85 -2.76
N THR A 101 -7.50 -2.39 -1.55
CA THR A 101 -8.28 -1.36 -0.87
C THR A 101 -8.25 -0.04 -1.63
N ILE A 102 -7.07 0.39 -2.04
CA ILE A 102 -6.90 1.66 -2.77
C ILE A 102 -7.65 1.61 -4.10
N LEU A 103 -7.57 0.51 -4.85
CA LEU A 103 -8.28 0.37 -6.11
C LEU A 103 -9.80 0.39 -5.91
N MET A 104 -10.29 -0.36 -4.93
CA MET A 104 -11.72 -0.40 -4.62
C MET A 104 -12.24 1.00 -4.29
N MET A 105 -11.55 1.71 -3.41
CA MET A 105 -11.98 3.04 -2.98
C MET A 105 -11.82 4.08 -4.08
N TYR A 106 -10.77 4.00 -4.89
CA TYR A 106 -10.60 4.84 -6.06
C TYR A 106 -11.79 4.67 -7.03
N ASN A 107 -12.15 3.42 -7.33
CA ASN A 107 -13.28 3.13 -8.22
C ASN A 107 -14.60 3.64 -7.65
N GLU A 108 -14.83 3.49 -6.35
CA GLU A 108 -16.05 4.00 -5.70
C GLU A 108 -16.12 5.53 -5.76
N GLU A 109 -15.02 6.22 -5.57
CA GLU A 109 -14.97 7.69 -5.68
C GLU A 109 -15.21 8.16 -7.12
N VAL A 110 -14.67 7.45 -8.11
CA VAL A 110 -14.93 7.75 -9.54
C VAL A 110 -16.42 7.60 -9.83
N LYS A 111 -17.04 6.52 -9.37
CA LYS A 111 -18.49 6.31 -9.54
C LYS A 111 -19.29 7.41 -8.86
N ALA A 112 -18.97 7.74 -7.63
CA ALA A 112 -19.66 8.76 -6.84
C ALA A 112 -19.61 10.12 -7.53
N SER A 113 -18.49 10.48 -8.16
CA SER A 113 -18.32 11.75 -8.86
C SER A 113 -19.26 11.90 -10.07
N ARG A 114 -19.75 10.77 -10.59
CA ARG A 114 -20.66 10.74 -11.76
C ARG A 114 -22.12 10.65 -11.39
N LYS A 115 -22.43 10.48 -10.10
CA LYS A 115 -23.80 10.36 -9.62
C LYS A 115 -24.36 11.72 -9.25
N ASN A 116 -25.59 11.98 -9.66
CA ASN A 116 -26.37 13.10 -9.19
C ASN A 116 -27.42 12.61 -8.21
N LEU A 117 -27.66 13.40 -7.18
CA LEU A 117 -28.78 13.13 -6.28
C LEU A 117 -30.09 13.41 -7.02
N GLU A 118 -30.91 12.40 -7.12
CA GLU A 118 -32.22 12.50 -7.76
C GLU A 118 -33.30 12.19 -6.73
N TRP A 119 -34.45 12.87 -6.87
CA TRP A 119 -35.57 12.76 -5.95
C TRP A 119 -36.47 11.58 -6.26
#